data_0596c68d3162c96e355900e9a519f5be
#
_entry.id   0596c68d3162c96e355900e9a519f5be
#
_cell.length_a   1.000
_cell.length_b   1.000
_cell.length_c   1.000
_cell.angle_alpha   90.00
_cell.angle_beta   90.00
_cell.angle_gamma   90.00
#
_symmetry.space_group_name_H-M   'P 1'
#
loop_
_entity.id
_entity.type
_entity.pdbx_description
1 polymer ?
#
loop_
_entity_poly.entity_id
_entity_poly.type
_entity_poly.pdbx_seq_one_letter_code
_entity_poly.pdbx_strand_id
1 'polypeptide(L)'
;MREATRKDGEAIYADQGVREFHRGMGMLAVSNLSRRLLGEAGDSAMQQRQHERMAATPPNWKAASELEGSNMYYWYYGSLALMVGRDAQGGEDRWRKWNIELKKTLLPNQNKSGPRRGSFDPGGDYWAQAGGGRLYSTALCVLMLEIYYRYEPEYLRSHARELAPLWE
;
A
#
# COMPACT_ATOMS: atom_id res chain seq x y z
N MET A 1 -11.27 -13.36 -11.38
CA MET A 1 -10.82 -11.99 -11.07
C MET A 1 -11.40 -10.91 -11.99
N ARG A 2 -11.65 -11.17 -13.27
CA ARG A 2 -12.23 -10.14 -14.17
C ARG A 2 -13.62 -9.65 -13.71
N GLU A 3 -14.44 -10.52 -13.16
CA GLU A 3 -15.80 -10.19 -12.67
C GLU A 3 -15.80 -9.38 -11.36
N ALA A 4 -14.76 -9.54 -10.52
CA ALA A 4 -14.63 -8.82 -9.26
C ALA A 4 -13.99 -7.42 -9.39
N THR A 5 -13.65 -7.00 -10.61
CA THR A 5 -13.05 -5.70 -10.86
C THR A 5 -13.81 -4.96 -11.95
N ARG A 6 -14.24 -3.75 -11.64
CA ARG A 6 -14.93 -2.86 -12.58
C ARG A 6 -13.99 -2.28 -13.63
N LYS A 7 -14.54 -1.74 -14.72
CA LYS A 7 -13.77 -1.14 -15.82
C LYS A 7 -12.88 0.03 -15.39
N ASP A 8 -13.25 0.73 -14.33
CA ASP A 8 -12.49 1.84 -13.74
C ASP A 8 -11.36 1.39 -12.79
N GLY A 9 -11.18 0.08 -12.61
CA GLY A 9 -10.18 -0.51 -11.73
C GLY A 9 -10.64 -0.71 -10.28
N GLU A 10 -11.86 -0.34 -9.95
CA GLU A 10 -12.43 -0.57 -8.62
C GLU A 10 -12.68 -2.07 -8.40
N ALA A 11 -12.22 -2.60 -7.25
CA ALA A 11 -12.47 -3.98 -6.86
C ALA A 11 -13.65 -4.07 -5.89
N ILE A 12 -14.48 -5.09 -6.08
CA ILE A 12 -15.67 -5.34 -5.26
C ILE A 12 -15.26 -6.24 -4.09
N TYR A 13 -15.65 -5.85 -2.87
CA TYR A 13 -15.38 -6.63 -1.66
C TYR A 13 -16.36 -7.79 -1.50
N ALA A 14 -17.63 -7.59 -1.85
CA ALA A 14 -18.68 -8.60 -1.77
C ALA A 14 -19.76 -8.38 -2.84
N ASP A 15 -20.42 -9.45 -3.24
CA ASP A 15 -21.29 -9.46 -4.41
C ASP A 15 -22.65 -8.76 -4.18
N GLN A 16 -23.15 -8.66 -2.98
CA GLN A 16 -24.44 -7.99 -2.72
C GLN A 16 -24.52 -7.34 -1.34
N GLY A 17 -25.08 -6.13 -1.29
CA GLY A 17 -25.65 -5.54 -0.07
C GLY A 17 -24.68 -4.94 0.94
N VAL A 18 -23.40 -4.97 0.70
CA VAL A 18 -22.41 -4.33 1.58
C VAL A 18 -22.27 -2.87 1.17
N ARG A 19 -22.61 -2.00 2.13
CA ARG A 19 -22.62 -0.53 1.97
C ARG A 19 -21.30 -0.02 1.42
N GLU A 20 -21.33 1.17 0.84
CA GLU A 20 -20.23 1.93 0.18
C GLU A 20 -18.89 2.01 0.94
N PHE A 21 -18.87 1.70 2.24
CA PHE A 21 -17.66 1.63 3.07
C PHE A 21 -16.54 0.75 2.52
N HIS A 22 -16.86 -0.22 1.69
CA HIS A 22 -15.90 -1.17 1.14
C HIS A 22 -15.48 -0.85 -0.30
N ARG A 23 -16.01 0.20 -0.88
CA ARG A 23 -15.56 0.77 -2.15
C ARG A 23 -14.36 1.66 -1.89
N GLY A 24 -13.26 1.07 -1.49
CA GLY A 24 -12.13 1.87 -1.09
C GLY A 24 -10.85 1.51 -1.79
N MET A 25 -9.91 2.40 -1.67
CA MET A 25 -8.55 2.25 -2.16
C MET A 25 -7.88 0.97 -1.65
N GLY A 26 -8.29 0.44 -0.48
CA GLY A 26 -7.82 -0.83 0.05
C GLY A 26 -8.06 -2.00 -0.91
N MET A 27 -9.30 -2.17 -1.38
CA MET A 27 -9.65 -3.24 -2.33
C MET A 27 -9.02 -3.02 -3.71
N LEU A 28 -8.87 -1.78 -4.14
CA LEU A 28 -8.14 -1.46 -5.36
C LEU A 28 -6.68 -1.93 -5.27
N ALA A 29 -6.01 -1.64 -4.16
CA ALA A 29 -4.63 -2.05 -3.92
C ALA A 29 -4.47 -3.58 -3.84
N VAL A 30 -5.37 -4.26 -3.12
CA VAL A 30 -5.43 -5.73 -3.06
C VAL A 30 -5.63 -6.33 -4.45
N SER A 31 -6.58 -5.78 -5.24
CA SER A 31 -6.84 -6.26 -6.60
C SER A 31 -5.62 -6.09 -7.51
N ASN A 32 -4.94 -4.94 -7.45
CA ASN A 32 -3.73 -4.68 -8.22
C ASN A 32 -2.63 -5.71 -7.89
N LEU A 33 -2.31 -5.84 -6.60
CA LEU A 33 -1.31 -6.80 -6.12
C LEU A 33 -1.65 -8.23 -6.53
N SER A 34 -2.89 -8.67 -6.31
CA SER A 34 -3.34 -10.03 -6.64
C SER A 34 -3.23 -10.33 -8.13
N ARG A 35 -3.61 -9.38 -9.00
CA ARG A 35 -3.47 -9.51 -10.46
C ARG A 35 -2.01 -9.66 -10.85
N ARG A 36 -1.13 -8.86 -10.27
CA ARG A 36 0.30 -8.94 -10.53
C ARG A 36 0.90 -10.28 -10.10
N LEU A 37 0.53 -10.77 -8.91
CA LEU A 37 0.97 -12.07 -8.41
C LEU A 37 0.43 -13.26 -9.23
N LEU A 38 -0.72 -13.08 -9.91
CA LEU A 38 -1.29 -14.05 -10.83
C LEU A 38 -0.73 -13.91 -12.27
N GLY A 39 0.31 -13.12 -12.47
CA GLY A 39 1.03 -13.02 -13.73
C GLY A 39 0.47 -11.99 -14.71
N GLU A 40 -0.44 -11.10 -14.30
CA GLU A 40 -0.86 -9.99 -15.17
C GLU A 40 0.32 -9.03 -15.39
N ALA A 41 0.55 -8.65 -16.65
CA ALA A 41 1.62 -7.72 -17.01
C ALA A 41 1.43 -6.36 -16.33
N GLY A 42 2.51 -5.79 -15.76
CA GLY A 42 2.49 -4.51 -15.07
C GLY A 42 2.05 -3.35 -15.96
N ASP A 43 2.23 -3.49 -17.28
CA ASP A 43 1.83 -2.49 -18.30
C ASP A 43 0.39 -2.65 -18.77
N SER A 44 -0.37 -3.62 -18.27
CA SER A 44 -1.77 -3.74 -18.64
C SER A 44 -2.52 -2.45 -18.31
N ALA A 45 -3.50 -2.08 -19.14
CA ALA A 45 -4.29 -0.87 -18.95
C ALA A 45 -5.00 -0.85 -17.58
N MET A 46 -5.30 -2.00 -17.01
CA MET A 46 -5.90 -2.12 -15.68
C MET A 46 -4.87 -1.83 -14.59
N GLN A 47 -3.69 -2.44 -14.67
CA GLN A 47 -2.59 -2.21 -13.72
C GLN A 47 -2.20 -0.73 -13.71
N GLN A 48 -2.01 -0.12 -14.87
CA GLN A 48 -1.65 1.29 -14.98
C GLN A 48 -2.70 2.21 -14.34
N ARG A 49 -3.98 2.00 -14.64
CA ARG A 49 -5.09 2.78 -14.02
C ARG A 49 -5.09 2.67 -12.49
N GLN A 50 -4.90 1.46 -11.98
CA GLN A 50 -4.87 1.24 -10.54
C GLN A 50 -3.64 1.90 -9.88
N HIS A 51 -2.48 1.83 -10.52
CA HIS A 51 -1.27 2.51 -10.09
C HIS A 51 -1.42 4.04 -10.06
N GLU A 52 -2.03 4.64 -11.09
CA GLU A 52 -2.30 6.08 -11.14
C GLU A 52 -3.22 6.52 -10.00
N ARG A 53 -4.29 5.76 -9.74
CA ARG A 53 -5.22 6.06 -8.64
C ARG A 53 -4.52 5.97 -7.28
N MET A 54 -3.68 4.95 -7.05
CA MET A 54 -2.89 4.85 -5.83
C MET A 54 -1.92 6.03 -5.69
N ALA A 55 -1.19 6.36 -6.74
CA ALA A 55 -0.25 7.47 -6.75
C ALA A 55 -0.91 8.83 -6.48
N ALA A 56 -2.17 9.00 -6.91
CA ALA A 56 -2.97 10.20 -6.65
C ALA A 56 -3.54 10.26 -5.22
N THR A 57 -3.47 9.15 -4.47
CA THR A 57 -4.04 9.06 -3.11
C THR A 57 -2.98 8.53 -2.13
N PRO A 58 -1.90 9.30 -1.88
CA PRO A 58 -0.81 8.86 -1.01
C PRO A 58 -1.26 8.74 0.46
N PRO A 59 -0.47 8.03 1.29
CA PRO A 59 -0.72 7.96 2.72
C PRO A 59 -0.83 9.33 3.38
N ASN A 60 -1.83 9.49 4.24
CA ASN A 60 -2.05 10.72 4.98
C ASN A 60 -2.62 10.39 6.37
N TRP A 61 -1.86 10.71 7.43
CA TRP A 61 -2.30 10.48 8.80
C TRP A 61 -3.35 11.50 9.20
N LYS A 62 -4.55 11.03 9.50
CA LYS A 62 -5.67 11.86 9.92
C LYS A 62 -6.11 11.52 11.34
N ALA A 63 -6.66 12.50 12.04
CA ALA A 63 -7.21 12.30 13.36
C ALA A 63 -8.50 11.47 13.32
N ALA A 64 -8.84 10.84 14.46
CA ALA A 64 -10.05 10.02 14.57
C ALA A 64 -11.36 10.80 14.33
N SER A 65 -11.33 12.12 14.46
CA SER A 65 -12.47 13.00 14.22
C SER A 65 -12.73 13.33 12.75
N GLU A 66 -11.84 12.94 11.85
CA GLU A 66 -11.99 13.22 10.42
C GLU A 66 -12.78 12.09 9.74
N LEU A 67 -13.79 12.46 8.95
CA LEU A 67 -14.70 11.53 8.25
C LEU A 67 -13.99 10.55 7.31
N GLU A 68 -12.90 11.00 6.70
CA GLU A 68 -12.02 10.18 5.87
C GLU A 68 -10.73 9.89 6.64
N GLY A 69 -10.81 9.08 7.67
CA GLY A 69 -9.67 8.75 8.52
C GLY A 69 -8.49 8.13 7.78
N SER A 70 -7.43 7.91 8.52
CA SER A 70 -6.30 7.13 8.04
C SER A 70 -6.76 5.73 7.60
N ASN A 71 -6.12 5.15 6.60
CA ASN A 71 -6.45 3.82 6.12
C ASN A 71 -5.17 2.98 5.99
N MET A 72 -4.73 2.42 7.11
CA MET A 72 -3.48 1.66 7.19
C MET A 72 -3.54 0.37 6.37
N TYR A 73 -4.72 -0.23 6.24
CA TYR A 73 -4.94 -1.38 5.35
C TYR A 73 -4.63 -1.03 3.89
N TYR A 74 -5.18 0.09 3.41
CA TYR A 74 -4.88 0.59 2.07
C TYR A 74 -3.39 0.90 1.91
N TRP A 75 -2.78 1.59 2.86
CA TRP A 75 -1.36 1.96 2.77
C TRP A 75 -0.46 0.74 2.70
N TYR A 76 -0.78 -0.30 3.46
CA TYR A 76 -0.02 -1.56 3.43
C TYR A 76 -0.09 -2.25 2.06
N TYR A 77 -1.30 -2.50 1.57
CA TYR A 77 -1.47 -3.15 0.27
C TYR A 77 -1.05 -2.26 -0.90
N GLY A 78 -1.26 -0.95 -0.82
CA GLY A 78 -0.76 0.03 -1.79
C GLY A 78 0.76 0.05 -1.87
N SER A 79 1.43 -0.03 -0.73
CA SER A 79 2.88 -0.11 -0.67
C SER A 79 3.41 -1.39 -1.33
N LEU A 80 2.80 -2.54 -1.06
CA LEU A 80 3.15 -3.80 -1.71
C LEU A 80 2.88 -3.77 -3.23
N ALA A 81 1.71 -3.26 -3.63
CA ALA A 81 1.33 -3.19 -5.04
C ALA A 81 2.29 -2.31 -5.84
N LEU A 82 2.62 -1.12 -5.33
CA LEU A 82 3.54 -0.21 -6.01
C LEU A 82 4.99 -0.70 -5.97
N MET A 83 5.40 -1.40 -4.90
CA MET A 83 6.72 -2.02 -4.83
C MET A 83 6.88 -3.13 -5.85
N VAL A 84 5.90 -4.03 -5.96
CA VAL A 84 5.90 -5.12 -6.96
C VAL A 84 5.75 -4.59 -8.39
N GLY A 85 5.08 -3.44 -8.56
CA GLY A 85 4.88 -2.79 -9.85
C GLY A 85 6.03 -1.88 -10.31
N ARG A 86 7.20 -1.90 -9.68
CA ARG A 86 8.36 -1.04 -10.02
C ARG A 86 8.90 -1.26 -11.43
N ASP A 87 8.81 -2.49 -11.92
CA ASP A 87 9.25 -2.91 -13.26
C ASP A 87 8.36 -2.38 -14.40
N ALA A 88 7.14 -1.92 -14.10
CA ALA A 88 6.25 -1.33 -15.08
C ALA A 88 6.68 0.10 -15.45
N GLN A 89 6.22 0.58 -16.61
CA GLN A 89 6.51 1.93 -17.09
C GLN A 89 6.20 3.00 -16.03
N GLY A 90 7.21 3.78 -15.62
CA GLY A 90 7.11 4.78 -14.56
C GLY A 90 6.90 4.21 -13.14
N GLY A 91 7.03 2.89 -12.96
CA GLY A 91 6.79 2.20 -11.69
C GLY A 91 7.76 2.61 -10.60
N GLU A 92 9.05 2.71 -10.92
CA GLU A 92 10.09 3.13 -9.98
C GLU A 92 9.83 4.54 -9.43
N ASP A 93 9.46 5.49 -10.27
CA ASP A 93 9.15 6.85 -9.82
C ASP A 93 7.89 6.92 -8.96
N ARG A 94 6.86 6.11 -9.29
CA ARG A 94 5.64 6.00 -8.47
C ARG A 94 5.96 5.43 -7.09
N TRP A 95 6.72 4.33 -7.04
CA TRP A 95 7.16 3.74 -5.78
C TRP A 95 7.98 4.72 -4.94
N ARG A 96 8.97 5.39 -5.52
CA ARG A 96 9.82 6.35 -4.81
C ARG A 96 8.99 7.49 -4.19
N LYS A 97 8.08 8.09 -4.95
CA LYS A 97 7.18 9.14 -4.47
C LYS A 97 6.29 8.62 -3.32
N TRP A 98 5.68 7.45 -3.51
CA TRP A 98 4.87 6.81 -2.48
C TRP A 98 5.65 6.57 -1.19
N ASN A 99 6.83 5.99 -1.28
CA ASN A 99 7.67 5.67 -0.13
C ASN A 99 8.11 6.93 0.65
N ILE A 100 8.35 8.04 -0.05
CA ILE A 100 8.62 9.33 0.58
C ILE A 100 7.40 9.78 1.40
N GLU A 101 6.22 9.79 0.81
CA GLU A 101 4.99 10.20 1.49
C GLU A 101 4.61 9.24 2.63
N LEU A 102 4.81 7.94 2.45
CA LEU A 102 4.63 6.95 3.51
C LEU A 102 5.53 7.24 4.71
N LYS A 103 6.81 7.47 4.51
CA LYS A 103 7.76 7.80 5.58
C LYS A 103 7.41 9.12 6.27
N LYS A 104 7.05 10.16 5.51
CA LYS A 104 6.57 11.44 6.05
C LYS A 104 5.32 11.28 6.91
N THR A 105 4.47 10.31 6.55
CA THR A 105 3.24 10.01 7.27
C THR A 105 3.50 9.18 8.52
N LEU A 106 4.33 8.14 8.45
CA LEU A 106 4.53 7.21 9.57
C LEU A 106 5.51 7.74 10.62
N LEU A 107 6.70 8.19 10.22
CA LEU A 107 7.77 8.49 11.17
C LEU A 107 7.43 9.55 12.22
N PRO A 108 6.71 10.64 11.91
CA PRO A 108 6.28 11.61 12.92
C PRO A 108 5.24 11.07 13.90
N ASN A 109 4.45 10.09 13.47
CA ASN A 109 3.35 9.51 14.27
C ASN A 109 3.76 8.29 15.12
N GLN A 110 5.03 7.90 15.08
CA GLN A 110 5.57 6.88 15.98
C GLN A 110 5.77 7.46 17.38
N ASN A 111 5.36 6.74 18.43
CA ASN A 111 5.61 7.09 19.81
C ASN A 111 7.12 7.08 20.10
N LYS A 112 7.68 8.22 20.53
CA LYS A 112 9.13 8.40 20.71
C LYS A 112 9.62 8.09 22.14
N SER A 113 8.72 8.04 23.13
CA SER A 113 9.09 7.93 24.55
C SER A 113 8.07 7.15 25.36
N GLY A 114 8.42 6.85 26.62
CA GLY A 114 7.56 6.19 27.58
C GLY A 114 7.28 4.70 27.25
N PRO A 115 6.31 4.10 27.94
CA PRO A 115 5.97 2.68 27.80
C PRO A 115 5.47 2.29 26.39
N ARG A 116 5.10 3.28 25.57
CA ARG A 116 4.58 3.07 24.21
C ARG A 116 5.63 3.33 23.12
N ARG A 117 6.86 3.59 23.52
CA ARG A 117 7.95 3.88 22.56
C ARG A 117 8.02 2.83 21.46
N GLY A 118 8.12 3.30 20.21
CA GLY A 118 8.21 2.45 19.01
C GLY A 118 6.86 2.06 18.43
N SER A 119 5.77 2.17 19.20
CA SER A 119 4.43 1.84 18.72
C SER A 119 3.78 3.00 17.94
N PHE A 120 2.65 2.67 17.31
CA PHE A 120 1.79 3.63 16.60
C PHE A 120 0.38 3.58 17.19
N ASP A 121 -0.16 4.73 17.55
CA ASP A 121 -1.55 4.81 18.02
C ASP A 121 -2.53 4.64 16.84
N PRO A 122 -3.80 4.25 17.09
CA PRO A 122 -4.78 3.98 16.03
C PRO A 122 -5.02 5.15 15.05
N GLY A 123 -4.77 6.40 15.47
CA GLY A 123 -5.07 7.58 14.66
C GLY A 123 -6.54 7.61 14.27
N GLY A 124 -6.82 8.01 13.03
CA GLY A 124 -8.16 7.99 12.44
C GLY A 124 -8.49 6.72 11.67
N ASP A 125 -7.75 5.63 11.84
CA ASP A 125 -8.02 4.38 11.13
C ASP A 125 -9.24 3.65 11.72
N TYR A 126 -10.22 3.37 10.86
CA TYR A 126 -11.48 2.75 11.26
C TYR A 126 -11.27 1.38 11.93
N TRP A 127 -10.48 0.51 11.33
CA TRP A 127 -10.27 -0.86 11.84
C TRP A 127 -9.46 -0.88 13.14
N ALA A 128 -8.50 0.03 13.25
CA ALA A 128 -7.77 0.21 14.48
C ALA A 128 -8.68 0.71 15.61
N GLN A 129 -9.61 1.63 15.31
CA GLN A 129 -10.58 2.15 16.27
C GLN A 129 -11.64 1.08 16.64
N ALA A 130 -12.10 0.28 15.66
CA ALA A 130 -13.18 -0.69 15.85
C ALA A 130 -12.79 -1.94 16.65
N GLY A 131 -11.51 -2.15 16.95
CA GLY A 131 -11.09 -3.30 17.75
C GLY A 131 -9.63 -3.73 17.59
N GLY A 132 -8.96 -3.32 16.52
CA GLY A 132 -7.55 -3.68 16.29
C GLY A 132 -6.57 -2.98 17.24
N GLY A 133 -6.92 -1.81 17.69
CA GLY A 133 -6.15 -1.02 18.64
C GLY A 133 -4.73 -0.72 18.16
N ARG A 134 -3.87 -0.42 19.13
CA ARG A 134 -2.45 -0.13 18.88
C ARG A 134 -1.68 -1.31 18.30
N LEU A 135 -2.08 -2.54 18.60
CA LEU A 135 -1.43 -3.73 18.04
C LEU A 135 -1.56 -3.75 16.51
N TYR A 136 -2.78 -3.56 16.02
CA TYR A 136 -3.06 -3.48 14.57
C TYR A 136 -2.28 -2.35 13.91
N SER A 137 -2.36 -1.12 14.46
CA SER A 137 -1.67 0.04 13.92
C SER A 137 -0.15 -0.17 13.88
N THR A 138 0.41 -0.66 14.99
CA THR A 138 1.85 -0.89 15.08
C THR A 138 2.30 -1.98 14.11
N ALA A 139 1.58 -3.10 14.03
CA ALA A 139 1.91 -4.19 13.13
C ALA A 139 1.92 -3.72 11.66
N LEU A 140 0.87 -3.04 11.21
CA LEU A 140 0.80 -2.56 9.83
C LEU A 140 1.86 -1.49 9.54
N CYS A 141 2.09 -0.54 10.46
CA CYS A 141 3.12 0.48 10.27
C CYS A 141 4.53 -0.12 10.18
N VAL A 142 4.84 -1.11 11.02
CA VAL A 142 6.13 -1.83 10.96
C VAL A 142 6.26 -2.60 9.66
N LEU A 143 5.24 -3.37 9.26
CA LEU A 143 5.24 -4.11 8.01
C LEU A 143 5.43 -3.20 6.79
N MET A 144 4.83 -2.00 6.78
CA MET A 144 5.04 -1.02 5.72
C MET A 144 6.48 -0.48 5.68
N LEU A 145 7.08 -0.22 6.83
CA LEU A 145 8.47 0.25 6.91
C LEU A 145 9.48 -0.86 6.54
N GLU A 146 9.11 -2.13 6.75
CA GLU A 146 9.93 -3.29 6.40
C GLU A 146 9.90 -3.63 4.91
N ILE A 147 8.91 -3.17 4.14
CA ILE A 147 8.76 -3.52 2.71
C ILE A 147 10.07 -3.31 1.95
N TYR A 148 10.75 -2.19 2.19
CA TYR A 148 12.03 -1.88 1.58
C TYR A 148 13.10 -2.95 1.87
N TYR A 149 13.19 -3.41 3.12
CA TYR A 149 14.22 -4.39 3.53
C TYR A 149 13.87 -5.83 3.14
N ARG A 150 12.58 -6.16 3.05
CA ARG A 150 12.14 -7.53 2.75
C ARG A 150 12.16 -7.85 1.26
N TYR A 151 11.81 -6.90 0.42
CA TYR A 151 11.60 -7.13 -1.02
C TYR A 151 12.70 -6.52 -1.90
N GLU A 152 13.43 -5.51 -1.44
CA GLU A 152 14.54 -4.93 -2.17
C GLU A 152 15.67 -5.93 -2.50
N PRO A 153 16.13 -6.78 -1.56
CA PRO A 153 17.14 -7.78 -1.86
C PRO A 153 16.71 -8.78 -2.93
N GLU A 154 15.43 -9.13 -2.99
CA GLU A 154 14.89 -10.07 -3.95
C GLU A 154 14.73 -9.43 -5.34
N TYR A 155 14.29 -8.17 -5.36
CA TYR A 155 14.30 -7.36 -6.57
C TYR A 155 15.71 -7.22 -7.16
N LEU A 156 16.70 -6.90 -6.34
CA LEU A 156 18.09 -6.80 -6.75
C LEU A 156 18.65 -8.15 -7.24
N ARG A 157 18.28 -9.26 -6.62
CA ARG A 157 18.68 -10.61 -7.07
C ARG A 157 18.07 -10.98 -8.41
N SER A 158 16.80 -10.68 -8.63
CA SER A 158 16.12 -10.97 -9.90
C SER A 158 16.68 -10.14 -11.06
N HIS A 159 17.15 -8.93 -10.79
CA HIS A 159 17.73 -8.00 -11.77
C HIS A 159 19.26 -7.95 -11.73
N ALA A 160 19.92 -8.71 -10.86
CA ALA A 160 21.38 -8.74 -10.74
C ALA A 160 22.08 -9.11 -12.05
N ARG A 161 21.45 -9.93 -12.89
CA ARG A 161 21.97 -10.27 -14.23
C ARG A 161 21.92 -9.10 -15.22
N GLU A 162 20.97 -8.18 -15.05
CA GLU A 162 20.84 -6.98 -15.88
C GLU A 162 21.77 -5.85 -15.41
N LEU A 163 22.10 -5.84 -14.11
CA LEU A 163 22.96 -4.84 -13.48
C LEU A 163 24.45 -5.22 -13.47
N ALA A 164 24.79 -6.50 -13.67
CA ALA A 164 26.15 -6.99 -13.67
C ALA A 164 27.11 -6.22 -14.62
N PRO A 165 26.67 -5.77 -15.82
CA PRO A 165 27.54 -5.01 -16.71
C PRO A 165 27.87 -3.58 -16.23
N LEU A 166 27.24 -3.10 -15.17
CA LEU A 166 27.45 -1.74 -14.66
C LEU A 166 28.56 -1.65 -13.60
N TRP A 167 29.15 -2.79 -13.19
CA TRP A 167 30.14 -2.86 -12.12
C TRP A 167 31.50 -3.41 -12.59
N GLU A 168 31.62 -3.78 -13.87
CA GLU A 168 32.87 -4.13 -14.55
C GLU A 168 33.43 -2.91 -15.31
#